data_d9a951bf5674ad0f5f15d792bde544cd
#
_entry.id   d9a951bf5674ad0f5f15d792bde544cd
#
_cell.length_a   1.000
_cell.length_b   1.000
_cell.length_c   1.000
_cell.angle_alpha   90.00
_cell.angle_beta   90.00
_cell.angle_gamma   90.00
#
_symmetry.space_group_name_H-M   'P 1'
#
loop_
_entity.id
_entity.type
_entity.pdbx_description
1 polymer ?
#
loop_
_entity_poly.entity_id
_entity_poly.type
_entity_poly.pdbx_seq_one_letter_code
_entity_poly.pdbx_strand_id
1 'polypeptide(L)'
;MKKTLIALSLFATTAFAEPSVGVGQYNFGPNTPESLACSIAEEKAKEAAILNKVGEVIELMEYQTCDSEHCDHKRDFVNNITGVIRSIIDSKIETIMREGMRSCIVTIKADVYPMKNDISFYIHNDDFKFKHDEEIVFTGVSSHVGRVILFNQDRGIYTKVYETVVEHPGYEFRIPDDNHKLMAKVPEDSQISQERLLFLFLGVDISVKDEYNHKELQRLLESVPVLKRRTIYQLTQIVR
;
A
#
# COMPACT_ATOMS: atom_id res chain seq x y z
N MET A 1 34.34 16.47 59.75
CA MET A 1 33.32 16.56 58.72
C MET A 1 33.55 15.38 57.74
N LYS A 2 32.75 14.31 57.82
CA LYS A 2 32.87 13.16 56.92
C LYS A 2 31.95 13.40 55.74
N LYS A 3 32.49 13.46 54.51
CA LYS A 3 31.74 13.54 53.27
C LYS A 3 31.41 12.14 52.79
N THR A 4 30.15 11.77 52.90
CA THR A 4 29.63 10.51 52.36
C THR A 4 29.31 10.69 50.88
N LEU A 5 30.08 10.03 49.98
CA LEU A 5 29.81 9.97 48.56
C LEU A 5 28.72 8.87 48.35
N ILE A 6 27.54 9.28 47.92
CA ILE A 6 26.48 8.36 47.44
C ILE A 6 26.74 8.10 45.97
N ALA A 7 27.20 6.89 45.64
CA ALA A 7 27.29 6.41 44.24
C ALA A 7 25.90 6.01 43.75
N LEU A 8 25.35 6.83 42.86
CA LEU A 8 24.09 6.52 42.18
C LEU A 8 24.38 5.56 41.01
N SER A 9 24.15 4.27 41.18
CA SER A 9 24.26 3.29 40.10
C SER A 9 23.04 3.41 39.19
N LEU A 10 23.22 4.02 38.00
CA LEU A 10 22.24 3.95 36.90
C LEU A 10 22.20 2.52 36.37
N PHE A 11 21.18 1.77 36.73
CA PHE A 11 20.82 0.56 36.01
C PHE A 11 20.18 0.96 34.67
N ALA A 12 20.95 0.87 33.60
CA ALA A 12 20.42 0.94 32.25
C ALA A 12 19.62 -0.36 32.00
N THR A 13 18.31 -0.30 32.17
CA THR A 13 17.41 -1.37 31.70
C THR A 13 17.41 -1.34 30.18
N THR A 14 18.14 -2.25 29.57
CA THR A 14 17.98 -2.54 28.13
C THR A 14 16.59 -3.11 27.92
N ALA A 15 15.68 -2.32 27.41
CA ALA A 15 14.39 -2.80 26.95
C ALA A 15 14.63 -3.75 25.75
N PHE A 16 14.70 -5.04 26.00
CA PHE A 16 14.65 -6.03 24.94
C PHE A 16 13.25 -5.97 24.34
N ALA A 17 13.17 -5.63 23.05
CA ALA A 17 11.91 -5.70 22.33
C ALA A 17 11.40 -7.15 22.40
N GLU A 18 10.16 -7.32 22.86
CA GLU A 18 9.55 -8.63 22.98
C GLU A 18 9.40 -9.28 21.61
N PRO A 19 9.88 -10.53 21.40
CA PRO A 19 9.80 -11.19 20.12
C PRO A 19 8.36 -11.41 19.68
N SER A 20 8.10 -11.32 18.38
CA SER A 20 6.80 -11.62 17.80
C SER A 20 6.69 -13.08 17.42
N VAL A 21 5.49 -13.64 17.60
CA VAL A 21 5.17 -15.02 17.19
C VAL A 21 4.23 -14.96 16.00
N GLY A 22 4.57 -15.70 14.93
CA GLY A 22 3.72 -15.89 13.78
C GLY A 22 3.42 -17.37 13.55
N VAL A 23 2.21 -17.66 13.11
CA VAL A 23 1.79 -19.02 12.74
C VAL A 23 1.27 -18.98 11.30
N GLY A 24 1.81 -19.84 10.46
CA GLY A 24 1.37 -20.05 9.10
C GLY A 24 0.93 -21.49 8.87
N GLN A 25 -0.11 -21.68 8.09
CA GLN A 25 -0.63 -22.99 7.73
C GLN A 25 -0.87 -23.06 6.21
N TYR A 26 -0.52 -24.19 5.63
CA TYR A 26 -0.85 -24.52 4.25
C TYR A 26 -1.35 -25.96 4.12
N ASN A 27 -2.55 -26.11 3.55
CA ASN A 27 -3.16 -27.41 3.30
C ASN A 27 -2.74 -27.91 1.92
N PHE A 28 -2.37 -29.18 1.80
CA PHE A 28 -1.87 -29.71 0.54
C PHE A 28 -2.35 -31.13 0.26
N GLY A 29 -2.51 -31.42 -1.04
CA GLY A 29 -2.90 -32.71 -1.55
C GLY A 29 -1.70 -33.58 -1.94
N PRO A 30 -1.96 -34.82 -2.44
CA PRO A 30 -0.91 -35.79 -2.76
C PRO A 30 0.06 -35.33 -3.87
N ASN A 31 -0.34 -34.37 -4.69
CA ASN A 31 0.49 -33.85 -5.80
C ASN A 31 1.40 -32.69 -5.41
N THR A 32 1.31 -32.19 -4.17
CA THR A 32 2.15 -31.11 -3.68
C THR A 32 3.23 -31.67 -2.76
N PRO A 33 4.52 -31.44 -3.06
CA PRO A 33 5.60 -31.84 -2.17
C PRO A 33 5.46 -31.17 -0.79
N GLU A 34 5.69 -31.96 0.26
CA GLU A 34 5.60 -31.47 1.65
C GLU A 34 6.57 -30.31 1.91
N SER A 35 7.77 -30.36 1.32
CA SER A 35 8.75 -29.27 1.44
C SER A 35 8.22 -27.93 0.88
N LEU A 36 7.52 -27.97 -0.26
CA LEU A 36 6.90 -26.79 -0.85
C LEU A 36 5.76 -26.28 0.03
N ALA A 37 4.92 -27.19 0.54
CA ALA A 37 3.83 -26.83 1.43
C ALA A 37 4.32 -26.14 2.71
N CYS A 38 5.39 -26.68 3.30
CA CYS A 38 6.00 -26.09 4.50
C CYS A 38 6.72 -24.78 4.21
N SER A 39 7.33 -24.60 3.04
CA SER A 39 7.88 -23.30 2.64
C SER A 39 6.79 -22.22 2.53
N ILE A 40 5.64 -22.54 1.94
CA ILE A 40 4.50 -21.61 1.87
C ILE A 40 3.95 -21.29 3.27
N ALA A 41 3.86 -22.30 4.15
CA ALA A 41 3.44 -22.10 5.54
C ALA A 41 4.44 -21.23 6.32
N GLU A 42 5.75 -21.36 6.05
CA GLU A 42 6.78 -20.53 6.66
C GLU A 42 6.67 -19.06 6.23
N GLU A 43 6.44 -18.77 4.95
CA GLU A 43 6.21 -17.40 4.49
C GLU A 43 4.98 -16.76 5.17
N LYS A 44 3.89 -17.52 5.28
CA LYS A 44 2.71 -17.06 6.03
C LYS A 44 3.00 -16.83 7.52
N ALA A 45 3.86 -17.65 8.13
CA ALA A 45 4.25 -17.45 9.52
C ALA A 45 5.10 -16.18 9.69
N LYS A 46 5.99 -15.89 8.77
CA LYS A 46 6.78 -14.64 8.73
C LYS A 46 5.87 -13.42 8.61
N GLU A 47 4.93 -13.46 7.68
CA GLU A 47 3.89 -12.43 7.55
C GLU A 47 3.13 -12.20 8.85
N ALA A 48 2.60 -13.27 9.45
CA ALA A 48 1.86 -13.19 10.70
C ALA A 48 2.70 -12.62 11.84
N ALA A 49 3.99 -12.97 11.92
CA ALA A 49 4.89 -12.42 12.94
C ALA A 49 5.09 -10.91 12.76
N ILE A 50 5.21 -10.43 11.54
CA ILE A 50 5.32 -8.99 11.26
C ILE A 50 4.02 -8.28 11.62
N LEU A 51 2.88 -8.79 11.16
CA LEU A 51 1.55 -8.23 11.45
C LEU A 51 1.27 -8.12 12.95
N ASN A 52 1.61 -9.16 13.70
CA ASN A 52 1.41 -9.18 15.15
C ASN A 52 2.26 -8.15 15.92
N LYS A 53 3.38 -7.71 15.33
CA LYS A 53 4.29 -6.72 15.95
C LYS A 53 3.99 -5.29 15.56
N VAL A 54 3.74 -5.06 14.28
CA VAL A 54 3.69 -3.70 13.71
C VAL A 54 2.29 -3.29 13.26
N GLY A 55 1.37 -4.25 13.20
CA GLY A 55 0.04 -4.04 12.62
C GLY A 55 0.08 -4.04 11.09
N GLU A 56 -1.07 -3.79 10.53
CA GLU A 56 -1.32 -3.77 9.10
C GLU A 56 -1.68 -2.35 8.65
N VAL A 57 -1.04 -1.88 7.59
CA VAL A 57 -1.49 -0.69 6.89
C VAL A 57 -2.37 -1.15 5.74
N ILE A 58 -3.65 -0.86 5.83
CA ILE A 58 -4.64 -1.22 4.82
C ILE A 58 -4.82 -0.03 3.89
N GLU A 59 -4.48 -0.21 2.62
CA GLU A 59 -4.87 0.70 1.55
C GLU A 59 -6.18 0.18 0.95
N LEU A 60 -7.25 0.95 1.10
CA LEU A 60 -8.55 0.62 0.55
C LEU A 60 -8.58 1.00 -0.94
N MET A 61 -8.77 0.01 -1.81
CA MET A 61 -9.08 0.22 -3.22
C MET A 61 -10.57 -0.04 -3.45
N GLU A 62 -11.34 1.02 -3.64
CA GLU A 62 -12.74 0.91 -4.04
C GLU A 62 -12.87 1.09 -5.55
N TYR A 63 -13.56 0.17 -6.21
CA TYR A 63 -13.93 0.34 -7.60
C TYR A 63 -15.37 -0.10 -7.85
N GLN A 64 -16.01 0.62 -8.74
CA GLN A 64 -17.37 0.34 -9.17
C GLN A 64 -17.34 -0.02 -10.65
N THR A 65 -17.85 -1.19 -10.97
CA THR A 65 -18.09 -1.58 -12.36
C THR A 65 -19.58 -1.45 -12.61
N CYS A 66 -19.97 -0.57 -13.53
CA CYS A 66 -21.35 -0.40 -13.94
C CYS A 66 -21.53 -0.94 -15.35
N ASP A 67 -22.55 -1.75 -15.58
CA ASP A 67 -23.15 -1.97 -16.88
C ASP A 67 -24.42 -1.11 -17.03
N SER A 68 -25.17 -1.28 -18.12
CA SER A 68 -26.36 -0.46 -18.39
C SER A 68 -27.49 -0.61 -17.37
N GLU A 69 -27.45 -1.62 -16.49
CA GLU A 69 -28.55 -1.94 -15.58
C GLU A 69 -28.11 -2.11 -14.13
N HIS A 70 -26.81 -2.44 -13.87
CA HIS A 70 -26.30 -2.74 -12.54
C HIS A 70 -24.94 -2.12 -12.30
N CYS A 71 -24.72 -1.67 -11.05
CA CYS A 71 -23.42 -1.24 -10.56
C CYS A 71 -22.93 -2.18 -9.46
N ASP A 72 -21.82 -2.87 -9.72
CA ASP A 72 -21.13 -3.68 -8.72
C ASP A 72 -20.09 -2.84 -8.00
N HIS A 73 -20.22 -2.71 -6.69
CA HIS A 73 -19.20 -2.13 -5.82
C HIS A 73 -18.27 -3.23 -5.33
N LYS A 74 -17.01 -3.13 -5.70
CA LYS A 74 -15.98 -4.02 -5.18
C LYS A 74 -14.99 -3.23 -4.35
N ARG A 75 -14.62 -3.81 -3.20
CA ARG A 75 -13.60 -3.27 -2.30
C ARG A 75 -12.48 -4.28 -2.23
N ASP A 76 -11.32 -3.89 -2.72
CA ASP A 76 -10.11 -4.67 -2.55
C ASP A 76 -9.20 -3.96 -1.55
N PHE A 77 -8.65 -4.76 -0.65
CA PHE A 77 -7.72 -4.28 0.35
C PHE A 77 -6.31 -4.63 -0.09
N VAL A 78 -5.47 -3.63 -0.27
CA VAL A 78 -4.03 -3.85 -0.46
C VAL A 78 -3.38 -3.79 0.91
N ASN A 79 -3.02 -4.97 1.43
CA ASN A 79 -2.38 -5.09 2.72
C ASN A 79 -0.90 -4.73 2.57
N ASN A 80 -0.46 -3.73 3.32
CA ASN A 80 0.92 -3.29 3.34
C ASN A 80 1.54 -3.63 4.68
N ILE A 81 2.45 -4.59 4.66
CA ILE A 81 3.20 -4.99 5.84
C ILE A 81 4.40 -4.07 6.00
N THR A 82 4.45 -3.34 7.13
CA THR A 82 5.48 -2.34 7.39
C THR A 82 6.49 -2.80 8.43
N GLY A 83 7.00 -4.02 8.30
CA GLY A 83 7.99 -4.58 9.21
C GLY A 83 9.03 -5.44 8.51
N VAL A 84 10.16 -5.63 9.18
CA VAL A 84 11.24 -6.52 8.73
C VAL A 84 11.59 -7.50 9.85
N ILE A 85 11.70 -8.77 9.50
CA ILE A 85 12.27 -9.78 10.40
C ILE A 85 13.80 -9.60 10.38
N ARG A 86 14.35 -9.21 11.51
CA ARG A 86 15.80 -9.08 11.71
C ARG A 86 16.45 -10.43 11.92
N SER A 87 15.80 -11.30 12.69
CA SER A 87 16.24 -12.66 12.92
C SER A 87 15.09 -13.56 13.33
N ILE A 88 15.14 -14.82 12.94
CA ILE A 88 14.26 -15.87 13.46
C ILE A 88 14.97 -16.45 14.67
N ILE A 89 14.32 -16.36 15.84
CA ILE A 89 14.86 -16.82 17.13
C ILE A 89 14.57 -18.30 17.30
N ASP A 90 13.39 -18.74 16.89
CA ASP A 90 12.93 -20.11 16.98
C ASP A 90 11.96 -20.44 15.84
N SER A 91 11.96 -21.69 15.38
CA SER A 91 11.05 -22.16 14.34
C SER A 91 10.64 -23.60 14.63
N LYS A 92 9.34 -23.85 14.58
CA LYS A 92 8.76 -25.20 14.75
C LYS A 92 7.90 -25.52 13.53
N ILE A 93 8.16 -26.69 12.91
CA ILE A 93 7.41 -27.17 11.74
C ILE A 93 6.69 -28.46 12.15
N GLU A 94 5.41 -28.53 11.88
CA GLU A 94 4.57 -29.70 12.18
C GLU A 94 3.71 -30.03 10.93
N THR A 95 3.70 -31.32 10.55
CA THR A 95 2.78 -31.81 9.54
C THR A 95 1.70 -32.64 10.21
N ILE A 96 0.46 -32.25 10.02
CA ILE A 96 -0.71 -32.93 10.58
C ILE A 96 -1.64 -33.39 9.47
N MET A 97 -2.44 -34.43 9.77
CA MET A 97 -3.52 -34.87 8.89
C MET A 97 -4.86 -34.52 9.56
N ARG A 98 -5.71 -33.78 8.85
CA ARG A 98 -7.07 -33.46 9.29
C ARG A 98 -8.05 -33.72 8.14
N GLU A 99 -9.10 -34.47 8.41
CA GLU A 99 -10.20 -34.71 7.47
C GLU A 99 -9.73 -35.21 6.09
N GLY A 100 -8.69 -36.02 6.06
CA GLY A 100 -8.12 -36.53 4.80
C GLY A 100 -7.18 -35.58 4.04
N MET A 101 -6.98 -34.37 4.52
CA MET A 101 -5.99 -33.42 3.98
C MET A 101 -4.77 -33.30 4.89
N ARG A 102 -3.60 -33.20 4.26
CA ARG A 102 -2.35 -32.91 4.98
C ARG A 102 -2.19 -31.40 5.12
N SER A 103 -1.70 -30.97 6.26
CA SER A 103 -1.42 -29.55 6.53
C SER A 103 -0.02 -29.41 7.12
N CYS A 104 0.78 -28.54 6.55
CA CYS A 104 2.00 -28.06 7.19
C CYS A 104 1.68 -26.82 8.01
N ILE A 105 2.07 -26.82 9.28
CA ILE A 105 1.94 -25.69 10.21
C ILE A 105 3.33 -25.29 10.62
N VAL A 106 3.64 -24.01 10.45
CA VAL A 106 4.91 -23.42 10.86
C VAL A 106 4.64 -22.36 11.92
N THR A 107 5.31 -22.45 13.03
CA THR A 107 5.31 -21.43 14.07
C THR A 107 6.71 -20.84 14.17
N ILE A 108 6.83 -19.53 14.04
CA ILE A 108 8.10 -18.83 14.21
C ILE A 108 8.03 -17.86 15.37
N LYS A 109 9.15 -17.68 16.05
CA LYS A 109 9.41 -16.60 16.99
C LYS A 109 10.50 -15.73 16.41
N ALA A 110 10.19 -14.45 16.14
CA ALA A 110 11.06 -13.57 15.39
C ALA A 110 11.27 -12.22 16.08
N ASP A 111 12.47 -11.67 15.92
CA ASP A 111 12.75 -10.27 16.22
C ASP A 111 12.30 -9.43 15.03
N VAL A 112 11.20 -8.70 15.21
CA VAL A 112 10.57 -7.89 14.18
C VAL A 112 10.81 -6.42 14.48
N TYR A 113 11.29 -5.70 13.48
CA TYR A 113 11.52 -4.27 13.54
C TYR A 113 10.46 -3.51 12.74
N PRO A 114 9.73 -2.57 13.34
CA PRO A 114 8.79 -1.74 12.60
C PRO A 114 9.58 -0.84 11.63
N MET A 115 9.18 -0.83 10.36
CA MET A 115 9.70 0.12 9.38
C MET A 115 8.79 1.34 9.40
N LYS A 116 9.35 2.51 9.70
CA LYS A 116 8.63 3.76 9.54
C LYS A 116 8.54 4.08 8.06
N ASN A 117 7.32 4.25 7.59
CA ASN A 117 7.12 4.81 6.27
C ASN A 117 7.17 6.34 6.39
N ASP A 118 8.27 6.93 5.96
CA ASP A 118 8.53 8.36 6.11
C ASP A 118 8.01 9.19 4.93
N ILE A 119 7.41 8.55 3.90
CA ILE A 119 6.85 9.28 2.77
C ILE A 119 5.55 9.94 3.20
N SER A 120 5.57 11.25 3.32
CA SER A 120 4.37 12.08 3.35
C SER A 120 4.05 12.52 1.93
N PHE A 121 2.85 12.21 1.47
CA PHE A 121 2.37 12.57 0.15
C PHE A 121 0.93 13.05 0.29
N TYR A 122 0.68 14.29 -0.11
CA TYR A 122 -0.62 14.94 0.02
C TYR A 122 -0.99 15.62 -1.30
N ILE A 123 -2.27 15.53 -1.65
CA ILE A 123 -2.87 16.29 -2.75
C ILE A 123 -3.84 17.28 -2.13
N HIS A 124 -3.72 18.52 -2.53
CA HIS A 124 -4.58 19.62 -2.12
C HIS A 124 -5.54 19.97 -3.26
N ASN A 125 -6.81 19.95 -2.96
CA ASN A 125 -7.86 20.57 -3.74
C ASN A 125 -9.07 20.74 -2.80
N ASP A 126 -9.60 21.93 -2.72
CA ASP A 126 -10.57 22.29 -1.69
C ASP A 126 -11.90 21.55 -1.82
N ASP A 127 -12.37 21.22 -3.03
CA ASP A 127 -13.70 20.67 -3.23
C ASP A 127 -13.80 19.43 -4.13
N PHE A 128 -12.76 19.13 -4.93
CA PHE A 128 -12.79 18.09 -5.98
C PHE A 128 -14.06 18.16 -6.87
N LYS A 129 -14.56 19.40 -7.08
CA LYS A 129 -15.70 19.72 -7.92
C LYS A 129 -15.26 20.70 -8.99
N PHE A 130 -15.63 20.40 -10.23
CA PHE A 130 -15.27 21.22 -11.37
C PHE A 130 -16.51 21.48 -12.23
N LYS A 131 -16.51 22.59 -12.95
CA LYS A 131 -17.52 22.85 -13.98
C LYS A 131 -17.06 22.25 -15.31
N HIS A 132 -18.02 21.96 -16.16
CA HIS A 132 -17.74 21.57 -17.53
C HIS A 132 -16.86 22.63 -18.21
N ASP A 133 -15.82 22.20 -18.92
CA ASP A 133 -14.80 23.05 -19.55
C ASP A 133 -13.92 23.87 -18.57
N GLU A 134 -13.98 23.59 -17.30
CA GLU A 134 -13.04 24.15 -16.32
C GLU A 134 -11.70 23.41 -16.36
N GLU A 135 -10.61 24.13 -16.16
CA GLU A 135 -9.27 23.51 -16.03
C GLU A 135 -9.15 22.82 -14.69
N ILE A 136 -8.82 21.53 -14.72
CA ILE A 136 -8.56 20.72 -13.54
C ILE A 136 -7.11 20.92 -13.11
N VAL A 137 -6.90 21.44 -11.91
CA VAL A 137 -5.58 21.63 -11.33
C VAL A 137 -5.57 21.05 -9.92
N PHE A 138 -4.57 20.23 -9.64
CA PHE A 138 -4.26 19.76 -8.32
C PHE A 138 -2.89 20.28 -7.91
N THR A 139 -2.74 20.59 -6.64
CA THR A 139 -1.41 20.82 -6.05
C THR A 139 -1.12 19.75 -5.03
N GLY A 140 0.15 19.53 -4.72
CA GLY A 140 0.53 18.53 -3.75
C GLY A 140 1.91 18.76 -3.20
N VAL A 141 2.20 18.04 -2.13
CA VAL A 141 3.52 18.05 -1.48
C VAL A 141 3.95 16.61 -1.22
N SER A 142 5.21 16.32 -1.51
CA SER A 142 5.85 15.06 -1.13
C SER A 142 7.09 15.32 -0.30
N SER A 143 7.30 14.52 0.74
CA SER A 143 8.53 14.56 1.54
C SER A 143 9.74 13.93 0.85
N HIS A 144 9.53 13.30 -0.31
CA HIS A 144 10.57 12.55 -1.03
C HIS A 144 10.58 12.92 -2.52
N VAL A 145 11.77 12.80 -3.12
CA VAL A 145 11.93 12.82 -4.59
C VAL A 145 11.24 11.60 -5.18
N GLY A 146 10.56 11.78 -6.30
CA GLY A 146 9.88 10.69 -6.98
C GLY A 146 9.01 11.16 -8.13
N ARG A 147 8.19 10.25 -8.64
CA ARG A 147 7.22 10.51 -9.70
C ARG A 147 5.81 10.47 -9.14
N VAL A 148 4.98 11.39 -9.58
CA VAL A 148 3.55 11.38 -9.33
C VAL A 148 2.83 11.09 -10.63
N ILE A 149 2.01 10.07 -10.62
CA ILE A 149 1.25 9.62 -11.76
C ILE A 149 -0.22 9.74 -11.42
N LEU A 150 -0.95 10.43 -12.29
CA LEU A 150 -2.40 10.56 -12.19
C LEU A 150 -3.05 9.58 -13.16
N PHE A 151 -3.88 8.70 -12.63
CA PHE A 151 -4.76 7.84 -13.41
C PHE A 151 -6.22 8.27 -13.26
N ASN A 152 -6.96 8.18 -14.35
CA ASN A 152 -8.41 8.14 -14.32
C ASN A 152 -8.88 6.69 -14.32
N GLN A 153 -9.81 6.35 -13.43
CA GLN A 153 -10.42 5.03 -13.36
C GLN A 153 -11.81 5.05 -13.97
N ASP A 154 -11.96 4.32 -15.06
CA ASP A 154 -13.28 4.02 -15.66
C ASP A 154 -13.44 2.50 -15.82
N ARG A 155 -14.57 1.95 -15.34
CA ARG A 155 -14.96 0.52 -15.48
C ARG A 155 -13.87 -0.48 -15.12
N GLY A 156 -13.04 -0.17 -14.11
CA GLY A 156 -11.94 -1.03 -13.67
C GLY A 156 -10.66 -0.95 -14.50
N ILE A 157 -10.61 -0.01 -15.44
CA ILE A 157 -9.42 0.35 -16.20
C ILE A 157 -8.84 1.65 -15.61
N TYR A 158 -7.54 1.69 -15.44
CA TYR A 158 -6.79 2.84 -14.97
C TYR A 158 -5.98 3.39 -16.15
N THR A 159 -6.39 4.52 -16.68
CA THR A 159 -5.71 5.19 -17.80
C THR A 159 -4.86 6.32 -17.26
N LYS A 160 -3.56 6.31 -17.58
CA LYS A 160 -2.65 7.37 -17.18
C LYS A 160 -3.03 8.68 -17.88
N VAL A 161 -3.36 9.70 -17.10
CA VAL A 161 -3.76 11.02 -17.58
C VAL A 161 -2.59 11.98 -17.58
N TYR A 162 -1.74 11.85 -16.55
CA TYR A 162 -0.62 12.74 -16.36
C TYR A 162 0.49 12.10 -15.53
N GLU A 163 1.72 12.58 -15.73
CA GLU A 163 2.89 12.18 -14.94
C GLU A 163 3.81 13.37 -14.74
N THR A 164 4.29 13.58 -13.51
CA THR A 164 5.26 14.62 -13.18
C THR A 164 6.32 14.10 -12.23
N VAL A 165 7.43 14.82 -12.14
CA VAL A 165 8.54 14.52 -11.23
C VAL A 165 8.55 15.50 -10.08
N VAL A 166 8.63 15.00 -8.86
CA VAL A 166 8.90 15.79 -7.66
C VAL A 166 10.41 15.83 -7.46
N GLU A 167 11.04 16.91 -7.86
CA GLU A 167 12.50 17.09 -7.75
C GLU A 167 12.91 17.65 -6.39
N HIS A 168 12.03 18.43 -5.76
CA HIS A 168 12.31 19.14 -4.51
C HIS A 168 11.34 18.70 -3.40
N PRO A 169 11.77 17.80 -2.49
CA PRO A 169 10.95 17.39 -1.36
C PRO A 169 10.53 18.57 -0.48
N GLY A 170 9.29 18.54 -0.02
CA GLY A 170 8.72 19.59 0.82
C GLY A 170 8.22 20.83 0.08
N TYR A 171 8.47 20.95 -1.23
CA TYR A 171 7.91 22.02 -2.05
C TYR A 171 6.62 21.55 -2.72
N GLU A 172 5.75 22.52 -3.00
CA GLU A 172 4.51 22.25 -3.74
C GLU A 172 4.83 21.94 -5.20
N PHE A 173 4.20 20.88 -5.72
CA PHE A 173 4.16 20.59 -7.15
C PHE A 173 2.72 20.75 -7.68
N ARG A 174 2.60 20.94 -8.98
CA ARG A 174 1.32 21.12 -9.68
C ARG A 174 1.04 19.99 -10.66
N ILE A 175 -0.22 19.58 -10.77
CA ILE A 175 -0.72 18.58 -11.71
C ILE A 175 -1.96 19.15 -12.43
N PRO A 176 -1.95 19.30 -13.75
CA PRO A 176 -0.77 19.25 -14.61
C PRO A 176 0.17 20.43 -14.35
N ASP A 177 1.36 20.40 -14.94
CA ASP A 177 2.26 21.54 -14.95
C ASP A 177 1.70 22.67 -15.88
N ASP A 178 2.37 23.81 -15.89
CA ASP A 178 1.91 25.00 -16.63
C ASP A 178 1.87 24.82 -18.16
N ASN A 179 2.52 23.77 -18.69
CA ASN A 179 2.56 23.48 -20.13
C ASN A 179 1.44 22.55 -20.60
N HIS A 180 0.72 21.93 -19.66
CA HIS A 180 -0.32 20.94 -19.92
C HIS A 180 -1.64 21.38 -19.29
N LYS A 181 -2.75 21.00 -19.91
CA LYS A 181 -4.09 21.28 -19.40
C LYS A 181 -4.92 20.02 -19.33
N LEU A 182 -5.51 19.80 -18.17
CA LEU A 182 -6.58 18.83 -17.99
C LEU A 182 -7.90 19.60 -17.93
N MET A 183 -8.85 19.21 -18.77
CA MET A 183 -10.16 19.87 -18.86
C MET A 183 -11.25 18.97 -18.33
N ALA A 184 -12.05 19.50 -17.43
CA ALA A 184 -13.24 18.82 -16.93
C ALA A 184 -14.27 18.64 -18.05
N LYS A 185 -14.72 17.42 -18.30
CA LYS A 185 -15.70 17.12 -19.34
C LYS A 185 -16.87 16.34 -18.77
N VAL A 186 -18.08 16.76 -19.12
CA VAL A 186 -19.31 16.02 -18.89
C VAL A 186 -19.81 15.51 -20.24
N PRO A 187 -20.16 14.22 -20.38
CA PRO A 187 -20.80 13.70 -21.59
C PRO A 187 -22.00 14.53 -22.02
N GLU A 188 -22.27 14.60 -23.33
CA GLU A 188 -23.31 15.49 -23.90
C GLU A 188 -24.71 15.19 -23.36
N ASP A 189 -24.97 13.93 -23.05
CA ASP A 189 -26.23 13.39 -22.56
C ASP A 189 -26.39 13.48 -21.02
N SER A 190 -25.38 13.99 -20.32
CA SER A 190 -25.32 14.04 -18.87
C SER A 190 -25.25 15.47 -18.33
N GLN A 191 -25.71 15.69 -17.11
CA GLN A 191 -25.57 16.94 -16.36
C GLN A 191 -24.41 16.88 -15.35
N ILE A 192 -24.02 15.66 -14.96
CA ILE A 192 -23.00 15.39 -13.96
C ILE A 192 -22.16 14.21 -14.42
N SER A 193 -20.87 14.31 -14.27
CA SER A 193 -19.93 13.18 -14.37
C SER A 193 -19.23 12.97 -13.03
N GLN A 194 -18.97 11.73 -12.68
CA GLN A 194 -18.13 11.35 -11.53
C GLN A 194 -16.89 10.65 -12.04
N GLU A 195 -15.76 11.26 -11.81
CA GLU A 195 -14.44 10.75 -12.18
C GLU A 195 -13.76 10.18 -10.93
N ARG A 196 -13.12 9.04 -11.08
CA ARG A 196 -12.29 8.44 -10.04
C ARG A 196 -10.84 8.61 -10.40
N LEU A 197 -10.14 9.34 -9.58
CA LEU A 197 -8.74 9.65 -9.77
C LEU A 197 -7.88 8.85 -8.80
N LEU A 198 -6.79 8.30 -9.30
CA LEU A 198 -5.75 7.69 -8.49
C LEU A 198 -4.46 8.48 -8.67
N PHE A 199 -3.98 9.07 -7.60
CA PHE A 199 -2.64 9.65 -7.53
C PHE A 199 -1.69 8.60 -6.98
N LEU A 200 -0.71 8.20 -7.77
CA LEU A 200 0.33 7.25 -7.40
C LEU A 200 1.67 7.95 -7.31
N PHE A 201 2.21 8.05 -6.09
CA PHE A 201 3.59 8.47 -5.88
C PHE A 201 4.52 7.25 -5.91
N LEU A 202 5.63 7.35 -6.65
CA LEU A 202 6.69 6.35 -6.75
C LEU A 202 8.05 6.98 -6.44
N GLY A 203 8.65 6.57 -5.32
CA GLY A 203 10.03 6.93 -4.95
C GLY A 203 11.09 6.01 -5.58
N VAL A 204 10.76 5.33 -6.66
CA VAL A 204 11.63 4.46 -7.45
C VAL A 204 11.39 4.69 -8.93
N ASP A 205 12.43 4.46 -9.73
CA ASP A 205 12.30 4.55 -11.19
C ASP A 205 11.95 3.17 -11.77
N ILE A 206 10.68 3.00 -12.09
CA ILE A 206 10.14 1.80 -12.75
C ILE A 206 9.31 2.22 -13.96
N SER A 207 9.21 1.35 -14.95
CA SER A 207 8.34 1.60 -16.10
C SER A 207 6.88 1.51 -15.72
N VAL A 208 6.11 2.54 -16.07
CA VAL A 208 4.66 2.61 -15.84
C VAL A 208 3.98 2.68 -17.20
N LYS A 209 3.02 1.77 -17.43
CA LYS A 209 2.22 1.73 -18.65
C LYS A 209 1.21 2.87 -18.68
N ASP A 210 0.67 3.15 -19.86
CA ASP A 210 -0.40 4.13 -20.01
C ASP A 210 -1.76 3.61 -19.56
N GLU A 211 -1.93 2.28 -19.49
CA GLU A 211 -3.18 1.65 -19.10
C GLU A 211 -2.94 0.38 -18.27
N TYR A 212 -3.76 0.18 -17.25
CA TYR A 212 -3.78 -1.00 -16.40
C TYR A 212 -5.21 -1.44 -16.15
N ASN A 213 -5.47 -2.75 -16.18
CA ASN A 213 -6.61 -3.29 -15.47
C ASN A 213 -6.29 -3.41 -13.96
N HIS A 214 -7.31 -3.68 -13.17
CA HIS A 214 -7.18 -3.76 -11.71
C HIS A 214 -6.07 -4.74 -11.25
N LYS A 215 -6.02 -5.95 -11.82
CA LYS A 215 -5.02 -6.97 -11.45
C LYS A 215 -3.60 -6.57 -11.85
N GLU A 216 -3.45 -5.89 -12.97
CA GLU A 216 -2.15 -5.40 -13.42
C GLU A 216 -1.65 -4.26 -12.54
N LEU A 217 -2.53 -3.32 -12.16
CA LEU A 217 -2.18 -2.24 -11.23
C LEU A 217 -1.80 -2.80 -9.87
N GLN A 218 -2.55 -3.76 -9.36
CA GLN A 218 -2.20 -4.45 -8.11
C GLN A 218 -0.80 -5.08 -8.19
N ARG A 219 -0.46 -5.79 -9.27
CA ARG A 219 0.88 -6.36 -9.46
C ARG A 219 1.97 -5.28 -9.53
N LEU A 220 1.70 -4.14 -10.17
CA LEU A 220 2.61 -3.00 -10.15
C LEU A 220 2.84 -2.53 -8.72
N LEU A 221 1.77 -2.32 -7.96
CA LEU A 221 1.88 -1.89 -6.56
C LEU A 221 2.64 -2.92 -5.72
N GLU A 222 2.35 -4.21 -5.85
CA GLU A 222 3.07 -5.28 -5.15
C GLU A 222 4.56 -5.35 -5.51
N SER A 223 4.92 -4.99 -6.74
CA SER A 223 6.33 -4.96 -7.20
C SER A 223 7.15 -3.80 -6.62
N VAL A 224 6.50 -2.77 -6.11
CA VAL A 224 7.15 -1.59 -5.50
C VAL A 224 7.11 -1.73 -4.00
N PRO A 225 8.25 -1.63 -3.30
CA PRO A 225 8.25 -1.65 -1.85
C PRO A 225 7.30 -0.58 -1.27
N VAL A 226 6.50 -0.94 -0.28
CA VAL A 226 5.51 -0.05 0.34
C VAL A 226 6.12 1.26 0.87
N LEU A 227 7.38 1.23 1.28
CA LEU A 227 8.13 2.41 1.72
C LEU A 227 8.59 3.31 0.56
N LYS A 228 8.32 2.93 -0.66
CA LYS A 228 8.71 3.66 -1.87
C LYS A 228 7.52 4.07 -2.72
N ARG A 229 6.30 3.92 -2.19
CA ARG A 229 5.07 4.32 -2.87
C ARG A 229 4.04 4.91 -1.92
N ARG A 230 3.12 5.68 -2.48
CA ARG A 230 1.87 6.13 -1.86
C ARG A 230 0.78 6.18 -2.90
N THR A 231 -0.43 5.89 -2.47
CA THR A 231 -1.64 6.00 -3.29
C THR A 231 -2.66 6.90 -2.59
N ILE A 232 -3.31 7.76 -3.37
CA ILE A 232 -4.46 8.55 -2.93
C ILE A 232 -5.57 8.34 -3.95
N TYR A 233 -6.72 7.85 -3.50
CA TYR A 233 -7.92 7.72 -4.31
C TYR A 233 -8.83 8.91 -4.02
N GLN A 234 -9.29 9.55 -5.10
CA GLN A 234 -10.12 10.73 -5.01
C GLN A 234 -11.31 10.62 -5.96
N LEU A 235 -12.50 10.84 -5.45
CA LEU A 235 -13.71 11.01 -6.25
C LEU A 235 -13.83 12.48 -6.62
N THR A 236 -13.94 12.76 -7.92
CA THR A 236 -14.11 14.10 -8.48
C THR A 236 -15.47 14.20 -9.13
N GLN A 237 -16.17 15.28 -8.90
CA GLN A 237 -17.47 15.58 -9.52
C GLN A 237 -17.33 16.70 -10.55
N ILE A 238 -17.82 16.48 -11.76
CA ILE A 238 -17.88 17.48 -12.81
C ILE A 238 -19.36 17.78 -13.09
N VAL A 239 -19.71 19.05 -13.08
CA VAL A 239 -21.09 19.51 -13.30
C VAL A 239 -21.16 20.42 -14.54
N ARG A 240 -22.26 20.32 -15.28
CA ARG A 240 -22.51 21.19 -16.45
C ARG A 240 -23.19 22.47 -16.05
#